data_885887c82680cb6ff77060ca149d57c8
#
_entry.id   885887c82680cb6ff77060ca149d57c8
#
_cell.length_a   1.000
_cell.length_b   1.000
_cell.length_c   1.000
_cell.angle_alpha   90.00
_cell.angle_beta   90.00
_cell.angle_gamma   90.00
#
_symmetry.space_group_name_H-M   'P 1'
#
loop_
_entity.id
_entity.type
_entity.pdbx_description
1 polymer ?
#
loop_
_entity_poly.entity_id
_entity_poly.type
_entity_poly.pdbx_seq_one_letter_code
_entity_poly.pdbx_strand_id
1 'polypeptide(L)'
;MRRRSLALALALALATPIAFAQAVPQPAPGADVPRLATAGPGATITLAHAPEDWRTLDGQYVRIAAPLTLVGTDGLERAGQLTVAFGGRLWQPTEVAAPGTPDMAQVLADNQRRRLLLDDGSAARDPQSVPYLAAGVVLRTGMALHDVEGRVRVDGKGRPTLHLGRALKLPPLQRPEAPQVQGALKIAAFNLENFFNGDGQRGGFPTLRGARTLAEHQAQLSKLLATITPLQADVAAVMELENDGYGPQSSIAALTAALNGVQGSAGDWRFVDAGNGPGDNPIRVGIIYRSTRVSPLGEPATLQGGTFTEHSRVPLAQAFTPAGGGRPFVVVANHFKSKGCRDASGADADQQDGQSCWNATRVASAHQLADWMQGDPTGTGATDAVLLGDFNAYAMEDPIRALHGAGWQDAFALARVERPYSYVYNGYTGRLDHALLNGGMARRLKGAAEWHANADEMDASGYQQHNVDGPWRSSDHDPLLLGFDR
;
A
#
# COMPACT_ATOMS: atom_id res chain seq x y z
N MET A 1 -57.43 -42.87 30.01
CA MET A 1 -56.15 -43.51 29.69
C MET A 1 -55.05 -42.46 29.85
N ARG A 2 -54.10 -42.71 30.73
CA ARG A 2 -53.19 -41.73 31.33
C ARG A 2 -51.97 -41.42 30.41
N ARG A 3 -51.75 -40.14 30.11
CA ARG A 3 -50.48 -39.62 29.48
C ARG A 3 -49.42 -39.55 30.60
N ARG A 4 -48.27 -40.18 30.36
CA ARG A 4 -47.08 -39.99 31.20
C ARG A 4 -46.16 -39.04 30.50
N SER A 5 -45.90 -37.87 31.07
CA SER A 5 -44.87 -36.91 30.67
C SER A 5 -43.53 -37.39 31.21
N LEU A 6 -42.53 -37.51 30.33
CA LEU A 6 -41.14 -37.74 30.69
C LEU A 6 -40.42 -36.38 30.71
N ALA A 7 -39.98 -35.96 31.88
CA ALA A 7 -39.12 -34.79 32.02
C ALA A 7 -37.67 -35.22 31.82
N LEU A 8 -36.99 -34.63 30.83
CA LEU A 8 -35.58 -34.83 30.60
C LEU A 8 -34.80 -33.71 31.30
N ALA A 9 -34.06 -34.06 32.35
CA ALA A 9 -33.19 -33.15 33.06
C ALA A 9 -31.86 -33.01 32.27
N LEU A 10 -31.56 -31.81 31.81
CA LEU A 10 -30.31 -31.46 31.16
C LEU A 10 -29.27 -31.05 32.23
N ALA A 11 -28.30 -31.91 32.49
CA ALA A 11 -27.17 -31.58 33.35
C ALA A 11 -26.16 -30.73 32.59
N LEU A 12 -25.98 -29.46 32.98
CA LEU A 12 -24.97 -28.57 32.50
C LEU A 12 -23.63 -28.91 33.18
N ALA A 13 -22.72 -29.56 32.48
CA ALA A 13 -21.35 -29.72 32.93
C ALA A 13 -20.57 -28.43 32.66
N LEU A 14 -20.22 -27.70 33.70
CA LEU A 14 -19.28 -26.58 33.67
C LEU A 14 -17.86 -27.14 33.46
N ALA A 15 -17.34 -27.04 32.23
CA ALA A 15 -15.95 -27.29 31.94
C ALA A 15 -15.15 -26.01 32.24
N THR A 16 -14.34 -26.06 33.31
CA THR A 16 -13.30 -25.03 33.56
C THR A 16 -12.20 -25.15 32.54
N PRO A 17 -11.77 -24.04 31.91
CA PRO A 17 -10.61 -24.08 30.98
C PRO A 17 -9.33 -24.25 31.81
N ILE A 18 -8.66 -25.39 31.63
CA ILE A 18 -7.29 -25.57 32.10
C ILE A 18 -6.39 -24.73 31.17
N ALA A 19 -5.91 -23.61 31.67
CA ALA A 19 -4.87 -22.82 30.99
C ALA A 19 -3.57 -23.60 31.05
N PHE A 20 -3.16 -24.19 29.93
CA PHE A 20 -1.79 -24.63 29.73
C PHE A 20 -0.92 -23.38 29.57
N ALA A 21 -0.25 -22.98 30.64
CA ALA A 21 0.87 -22.08 30.54
C ALA A 21 1.98 -22.82 29.76
N GLN A 22 2.17 -22.51 28.49
CA GLN A 22 3.34 -22.94 27.75
C GLN A 22 4.55 -22.27 28.40
N ALA A 23 5.43 -23.05 28.98
CA ALA A 23 6.72 -22.59 29.47
C ALA A 23 7.50 -22.01 28.28
N VAL A 24 7.85 -20.75 28.34
CA VAL A 24 8.76 -20.09 27.40
C VAL A 24 10.08 -20.85 27.48
N PRO A 25 10.62 -21.39 26.35
CA PRO A 25 11.89 -22.08 26.38
C PRO A 25 12.98 -21.12 26.85
N GLN A 26 13.74 -21.48 27.88
CA GLN A 26 14.95 -20.74 28.22
C GLN A 26 15.96 -20.89 27.10
N PRO A 27 16.63 -19.80 26.67
CA PRO A 27 17.65 -19.86 25.65
C PRO A 27 18.80 -20.77 26.13
N ALA A 28 19.34 -21.57 25.21
CA ALA A 28 20.49 -22.43 25.48
C ALA A 28 21.69 -21.59 26.00
N PRO A 29 22.48 -22.11 26.96
CA PRO A 29 23.65 -21.42 27.44
C PRO A 29 24.67 -21.27 26.31
N GLY A 30 24.96 -20.02 25.90
CA GLY A 30 25.86 -19.67 24.80
C GLY A 30 25.18 -18.93 23.62
N ALA A 31 23.88 -18.71 23.65
CA ALA A 31 23.23 -17.81 22.69
C ALA A 31 23.73 -16.37 22.95
N ASP A 32 24.22 -15.73 21.90
CA ASP A 32 24.64 -14.32 21.95
C ASP A 32 23.42 -13.49 22.35
N VAL A 33 23.36 -13.12 23.63
CA VAL A 33 22.27 -12.28 24.15
C VAL A 33 22.49 -10.88 23.58
N PRO A 34 21.54 -10.35 22.76
CA PRO A 34 21.68 -9.02 22.20
C PRO A 34 21.94 -7.99 23.32
N ARG A 35 23.02 -7.25 23.23
CA ARG A 35 23.40 -6.23 24.20
C ARG A 35 23.49 -4.89 23.53
N LEU A 36 22.91 -3.86 24.16
CA LEU A 36 23.05 -2.49 23.70
C LEU A 36 24.54 -2.06 23.82
N ALA A 37 24.99 -1.28 22.85
CA ALA A 37 26.37 -0.78 22.81
C ALA A 37 26.66 0.16 24.01
N THR A 38 27.83 0.04 24.64
CA THR A 38 28.23 0.94 25.73
C THR A 38 29.11 2.08 25.20
N ALA A 39 28.95 3.27 25.77
CA ALA A 39 29.92 4.36 25.58
C ALA A 39 31.28 3.90 26.10
N GLY A 40 32.29 3.92 25.23
CA GLY A 40 33.68 3.68 25.63
C GLY A 40 34.27 4.90 26.35
N PRO A 41 35.55 4.83 26.79
CA PRO A 41 36.24 5.91 27.51
C PRO A 41 36.53 7.17 26.66
N GLY A 42 36.07 7.22 25.38
CA GLY A 42 36.23 8.37 24.49
C GLY A 42 35.10 9.40 24.61
N ALA A 43 35.32 10.59 24.05
CA ALA A 43 34.28 11.63 23.98
C ALA A 43 33.11 11.19 23.06
N THR A 44 31.89 11.41 23.54
CA THR A 44 30.66 11.22 22.68
C THR A 44 30.56 12.36 21.66
N ILE A 45 30.52 12.01 20.41
CA ILE A 45 30.33 12.97 19.30
C ILE A 45 28.86 13.29 19.15
N THR A 46 28.49 14.56 19.09
CA THR A 46 27.11 14.99 18.88
C THR A 46 26.89 15.34 17.41
N LEU A 47 25.87 14.73 16.78
CA LEU A 47 25.49 14.96 15.39
C LEU A 47 24.17 15.72 15.31
N ALA A 48 24.19 16.91 14.71
CA ALA A 48 22.99 17.69 14.39
C ALA A 48 22.42 17.37 13.00
N HIS A 49 23.23 16.81 12.12
CA HIS A 49 22.86 16.40 10.75
C HIS A 49 23.65 15.16 10.35
N ALA A 50 23.26 14.55 9.23
CA ALA A 50 24.02 13.46 8.63
C ALA A 50 25.44 13.96 8.27
N PRO A 51 26.49 13.22 8.62
CA PRO A 51 27.85 13.58 8.22
C PRO A 51 28.04 13.48 6.72
N GLU A 52 29.04 14.18 6.19
CA GLU A 52 29.37 14.08 4.75
C GLU A 52 29.91 12.68 4.40
N ASP A 53 30.74 12.12 5.26
CA ASP A 53 31.24 10.75 5.12
C ASP A 53 31.14 9.99 6.46
N TRP A 54 30.28 8.99 6.51
CA TRP A 54 30.09 8.14 7.65
C TRP A 54 31.34 7.32 8.05
N ARG A 55 32.27 7.06 7.11
CA ARG A 55 33.49 6.31 7.39
C ARG A 55 34.36 6.98 8.42
N THR A 56 34.32 8.32 8.50
CA THR A 56 35.08 9.10 9.51
C THR A 56 34.62 8.84 10.94
N LEU A 57 33.42 8.28 11.11
CA LEU A 57 32.81 7.98 12.41
C LEU A 57 32.81 6.49 12.74
N ASP A 58 33.37 5.63 11.88
CA ASP A 58 33.37 4.19 12.15
C ASP A 58 34.04 3.88 13.52
N GLY A 59 33.36 3.07 14.31
CA GLY A 59 33.78 2.73 15.66
C GLY A 59 33.54 3.80 16.75
N GLN A 60 33.14 5.03 16.38
CA GLN A 60 32.87 6.11 17.32
C GLN A 60 31.49 5.95 17.98
N TYR A 61 31.35 6.42 19.22
CA TYR A 61 30.09 6.53 19.93
C TYR A 61 29.48 7.92 19.66
N VAL A 62 28.28 7.97 19.15
CA VAL A 62 27.61 9.21 18.77
C VAL A 62 26.28 9.38 19.49
N ARG A 63 25.90 10.64 19.74
CA ARG A 63 24.57 11.06 20.12
C ARG A 63 23.99 11.90 19.00
N ILE A 64 22.78 11.58 18.57
CA ILE A 64 22.08 12.32 17.51
C ILE A 64 21.17 13.35 18.17
N ALA A 65 21.49 14.63 17.95
CA ALA A 65 20.75 15.77 18.52
C ALA A 65 19.49 16.13 17.71
N ALA A 66 19.53 15.90 16.39
CA ALA A 66 18.37 16.11 15.53
C ALA A 66 17.37 14.95 15.64
N PRO A 67 16.06 15.18 15.45
CA PRO A 67 15.11 14.08 15.32
C PRO A 67 15.43 13.26 14.06
N LEU A 68 15.42 11.94 14.20
CA LEU A 68 15.46 11.01 13.07
C LEU A 68 14.05 10.60 12.70
N THR A 69 13.79 10.52 11.40
CA THR A 69 12.50 10.01 10.89
C THR A 69 12.62 8.51 10.65
N LEU A 70 11.73 7.71 11.22
CA LEU A 70 11.59 6.30 10.87
C LEU A 70 11.08 6.22 9.44
N VAL A 71 11.82 5.57 8.54
CA VAL A 71 11.49 5.49 7.12
C VAL A 71 11.27 4.06 6.62
N GLY A 72 11.67 3.03 7.38
CA GLY A 72 11.43 1.63 7.03
C GLY A 72 11.50 0.70 8.22
N THR A 73 10.62 -0.29 8.22
CA THR A 73 10.51 -1.36 9.23
C THR A 73 10.80 -2.74 8.66
N ASP A 74 11.02 -2.87 7.34
CA ASP A 74 11.15 -4.13 6.60
C ASP A 74 12.28 -5.05 7.12
N GLY A 75 13.29 -4.45 7.76
CA GLY A 75 14.43 -5.14 8.36
C GLY A 75 14.16 -5.71 9.75
N LEU A 76 13.08 -5.27 10.42
CA LEU A 76 12.88 -5.53 11.84
C LEU A 76 12.70 -7.03 12.14
N GLU A 77 11.80 -7.68 11.43
CA GLU A 77 11.51 -9.10 11.67
C GLU A 77 12.67 -10.01 11.25
N ARG A 78 13.30 -9.71 10.12
CA ARG A 78 14.35 -10.56 9.55
C ARG A 78 15.72 -10.39 10.20
N ALA A 79 16.06 -9.18 10.62
CA ALA A 79 17.41 -8.82 11.09
C ALA A 79 17.43 -7.93 12.32
N GLY A 80 16.28 -7.63 12.91
CA GLY A 80 16.21 -6.71 14.05
C GLY A 80 16.63 -5.28 13.71
N GLN A 81 16.38 -4.81 12.47
CA GLN A 81 16.86 -3.53 11.97
C GLN A 81 15.74 -2.56 11.64
N LEU A 82 15.90 -1.30 11.99
CA LEU A 82 15.05 -0.20 11.52
C LEU A 82 15.85 0.72 10.60
N THR A 83 15.19 1.25 9.57
CA THR A 83 15.76 2.30 8.73
C THR A 83 15.25 3.66 9.17
N VAL A 84 16.16 4.59 9.40
CA VAL A 84 15.86 5.98 9.78
C VAL A 84 16.58 6.95 8.85
N ALA A 85 16.13 8.21 8.85
CA ALA A 85 16.79 9.26 8.08
C ALA A 85 16.86 10.58 8.85
N PHE A 86 17.91 11.33 8.59
CA PHE A 86 18.02 12.73 9.00
C PHE A 86 17.14 13.61 8.10
N GLY A 87 16.52 14.64 8.66
CA GLY A 87 15.82 15.68 7.89
C GLY A 87 14.55 15.23 7.17
N GLY A 88 13.85 14.22 7.68
CA GLY A 88 12.57 13.77 7.15
C GLY A 88 12.64 12.51 6.27
N ARG A 89 11.56 12.23 5.56
CA ARG A 89 11.43 11.04 4.69
C ARG A 89 12.49 11.01 3.59
N LEU A 90 12.83 9.82 3.14
CA LEU A 90 13.60 9.57 1.93
C LEU A 90 12.60 9.38 0.78
N TRP A 91 12.72 10.19 -0.25
CA TRP A 91 11.83 10.12 -1.40
C TRP A 91 12.45 9.23 -2.49
N GLN A 92 11.61 8.44 -3.15
CA GLN A 92 12.02 7.74 -4.34
C GLN A 92 12.63 8.75 -5.33
N PRO A 93 13.84 8.52 -5.84
CA PRO A 93 14.46 9.50 -6.73
C PRO A 93 13.62 9.85 -7.95
N THR A 94 12.95 8.86 -8.55
CA THR A 94 12.07 9.04 -9.71
C THR A 94 10.64 9.52 -9.35
N GLU A 95 10.32 9.69 -8.07
CA GLU A 95 9.15 10.48 -7.65
C GLU A 95 9.42 11.99 -7.79
N VAL A 96 10.69 12.40 -7.61
CA VAL A 96 11.08 13.82 -7.48
C VAL A 96 11.74 14.36 -8.74
N ALA A 97 12.50 13.53 -9.44
CA ALA A 97 13.29 13.94 -10.60
C ALA A 97 13.18 12.94 -11.77
N ALA A 98 13.36 13.42 -12.98
CA ALA A 98 13.26 12.58 -14.16
C ALA A 98 14.37 11.50 -14.19
N PRO A 99 14.04 10.28 -14.67
CA PRO A 99 14.99 9.18 -14.75
C PRO A 99 16.27 9.53 -15.51
N GLY A 100 17.42 9.02 -15.03
CA GLY A 100 18.71 9.19 -15.68
C GLY A 100 19.28 10.61 -15.65
N THR A 101 18.65 11.56 -14.93
CA THR A 101 19.14 12.96 -14.86
C THR A 101 20.12 13.17 -13.69
N PRO A 102 20.96 14.22 -13.76
CA PRO A 102 21.80 14.64 -12.63
C PRO A 102 20.99 14.94 -11.36
N ASP A 103 19.80 15.52 -11.48
CA ASP A 103 18.92 15.82 -10.34
C ASP A 103 18.48 14.53 -9.63
N MET A 104 18.11 13.48 -10.37
CA MET A 104 17.81 12.17 -9.80
C MET A 104 19.02 11.59 -9.06
N ALA A 105 20.20 11.67 -9.65
CA ALA A 105 21.44 11.20 -9.02
C ALA A 105 21.73 11.99 -7.72
N GLN A 106 21.46 13.28 -7.70
CA GLN A 106 21.63 14.12 -6.51
C GLN A 106 20.65 13.70 -5.39
N VAL A 107 19.38 13.46 -5.73
CA VAL A 107 18.37 12.95 -4.75
C VAL A 107 18.82 11.62 -4.18
N LEU A 108 19.32 10.70 -5.02
CA LEU A 108 19.82 9.40 -4.58
C LEU A 108 21.02 9.54 -3.64
N ALA A 109 21.99 10.39 -3.98
CA ALA A 109 23.17 10.64 -3.15
C ALA A 109 22.80 11.27 -1.80
N ASP A 110 21.89 12.25 -1.78
CA ASP A 110 21.39 12.85 -0.54
C ASP A 110 20.64 11.81 0.33
N ASN A 111 19.79 10.99 -0.26
CA ASN A 111 19.11 9.90 0.42
C ASN A 111 20.12 8.92 1.07
N GLN A 112 21.14 8.50 0.33
CA GLN A 112 22.18 7.59 0.84
C GLN A 112 22.95 8.21 2.01
N ARG A 113 23.29 9.50 1.93
CA ARG A 113 23.97 10.23 3.00
C ARG A 113 23.12 10.34 4.28
N ARG A 114 21.81 10.60 4.14
CA ARG A 114 20.88 10.80 5.26
C ARG A 114 20.38 9.50 5.88
N ARG A 115 20.45 8.39 5.17
CA ARG A 115 19.98 7.08 5.61
C ARG A 115 20.90 6.49 6.67
N LEU A 116 20.31 5.90 7.73
CA LEU A 116 21.01 5.21 8.80
C LEU A 116 20.20 3.99 9.21
N LEU A 117 20.85 2.84 9.41
CA LEU A 117 20.24 1.68 10.04
C LEU A 117 20.41 1.76 11.55
N LEU A 118 19.37 1.44 12.29
CA LEU A 118 19.42 1.19 13.74
C LEU A 118 19.42 -0.32 13.98
N ASP A 119 20.29 -0.79 14.86
CA ASP A 119 20.56 -2.21 15.07
C ASP A 119 21.01 -2.44 16.52
N ASP A 120 20.92 -3.66 17.02
CA ASP A 120 21.46 -4.04 18.33
C ASP A 120 22.87 -4.66 18.26
N GLY A 121 23.43 -4.79 17.06
CA GLY A 121 24.72 -5.43 16.80
C GLY A 121 24.67 -6.96 16.80
N SER A 122 23.48 -7.55 16.89
CA SER A 122 23.29 -9.00 16.84
C SER A 122 23.38 -9.52 15.39
N ALA A 123 23.89 -10.74 15.23
CA ALA A 123 23.84 -11.47 13.97
C ALA A 123 22.60 -12.39 13.87
N ALA A 124 21.67 -12.30 14.82
CA ALA A 124 20.47 -13.13 14.86
C ALA A 124 19.61 -12.91 13.59
N ARG A 125 19.05 -14.00 13.07
CA ARG A 125 18.03 -13.95 12.04
C ARG A 125 16.67 -14.26 12.65
N ASP A 126 15.64 -13.58 12.14
CA ASP A 126 14.25 -13.72 12.58
C ASP A 126 14.13 -13.60 14.13
N PRO A 127 14.69 -12.49 14.71
CA PRO A 127 14.70 -12.33 16.15
C PRO A 127 13.27 -12.17 16.68
N GLN A 128 12.93 -12.90 17.74
CA GLN A 128 11.62 -12.82 18.39
C GLN A 128 11.41 -11.50 19.13
N SER A 129 12.49 -10.82 19.47
CA SER A 129 12.49 -9.50 20.10
C SER A 129 13.85 -8.82 19.90
N VAL A 130 13.84 -7.51 19.96
CA VAL A 130 15.06 -6.69 19.93
C VAL A 130 15.17 -5.86 21.22
N PRO A 131 16.36 -5.69 21.80
CA PRO A 131 16.52 -5.08 23.12
C PRO A 131 16.21 -3.59 23.17
N TYR A 132 16.10 -2.94 22.01
CA TYR A 132 15.86 -1.50 21.91
C TYR A 132 14.38 -1.14 21.65
N LEU A 133 13.48 -2.14 21.53
CA LEU A 133 12.04 -1.93 21.41
C LEU A 133 11.28 -2.68 22.50
N ALA A 134 10.17 -2.12 22.96
CA ALA A 134 9.23 -2.84 23.79
C ALA A 134 8.52 -3.95 23.01
N ALA A 135 8.19 -5.06 23.66
CA ALA A 135 7.44 -6.14 23.03
C ALA A 135 6.05 -5.66 22.58
N GLY A 136 5.63 -6.08 21.39
CA GLY A 136 4.32 -5.75 20.82
C GLY A 136 4.14 -4.29 20.39
N VAL A 137 5.23 -3.54 20.27
CA VAL A 137 5.17 -2.15 19.79
C VAL A 137 4.73 -2.12 18.33
N VAL A 138 3.84 -1.20 18.00
CA VAL A 138 3.45 -0.89 16.63
C VAL A 138 4.23 0.32 16.17
N LEU A 139 4.96 0.16 15.08
CA LEU A 139 5.75 1.21 14.44
C LEU A 139 5.06 1.71 13.18
N ARG A 140 5.34 2.98 12.86
CA ARG A 140 4.81 3.62 11.68
C ARG A 140 5.88 4.51 11.04
N THR A 141 6.08 4.42 9.74
CA THR A 141 7.01 5.31 9.05
C THR A 141 6.51 6.76 9.16
N GLY A 142 7.47 7.70 9.20
CA GLY A 142 7.19 9.09 9.53
C GLY A 142 7.30 9.45 11.02
N MET A 143 7.36 8.47 11.93
CA MET A 143 7.61 8.74 13.35
C MET A 143 8.95 9.45 13.56
N ALA A 144 8.96 10.48 14.43
CA ALA A 144 10.18 11.17 14.84
C ALA A 144 10.78 10.48 16.07
N LEU A 145 12.03 10.01 15.95
CA LEU A 145 12.81 9.40 17.03
C LEU A 145 13.79 10.42 17.59
N HIS A 146 13.76 10.60 18.89
CA HIS A 146 14.62 11.54 19.61
C HIS A 146 15.60 10.80 20.51
N ASP A 147 16.67 11.50 20.92
CA ASP A 147 17.63 11.00 21.87
C ASP A 147 18.30 9.67 21.43
N VAL A 148 18.52 9.49 20.16
CA VAL A 148 19.14 8.27 19.62
C VAL A 148 20.64 8.35 19.80
N GLU A 149 21.24 7.29 20.36
CA GLU A 149 22.69 7.21 20.56
C GLU A 149 23.21 5.78 20.41
N GLY A 150 24.45 5.63 20.03
CA GLY A 150 25.06 4.33 19.84
C GLY A 150 26.42 4.39 19.17
N ARG A 151 26.96 3.24 18.83
CA ARG A 151 28.22 3.09 18.14
C ARG A 151 28.03 2.96 16.64
N VAL A 152 28.64 3.83 15.87
CA VAL A 152 28.61 3.76 14.39
C VAL A 152 29.42 2.56 13.91
N ARG A 153 28.89 1.85 12.94
CA ARG A 153 29.56 0.85 12.12
C ARG A 153 29.31 1.15 10.66
N VAL A 154 30.35 1.01 9.85
CA VAL A 154 30.24 1.28 8.41
C VAL A 154 30.69 0.03 7.65
N ASP A 155 29.84 -0.48 6.76
CA ASP A 155 30.17 -1.66 5.98
C ASP A 155 31.16 -1.34 4.82
N GLY A 156 31.64 -2.39 4.13
CA GLY A 156 32.57 -2.25 3.01
C GLY A 156 32.03 -1.44 1.82
N LYS A 157 30.69 -1.18 1.78
CA LYS A 157 30.03 -0.33 0.80
C LYS A 157 29.78 1.10 1.30
N GLY A 158 30.25 1.44 2.51
CA GLY A 158 30.08 2.76 3.10
C GLY A 158 28.71 3.01 3.72
N ARG A 159 27.88 1.97 3.94
CA ARG A 159 26.55 2.11 4.54
C ARG A 159 26.66 2.11 6.06
N PRO A 160 26.10 3.13 6.74
CA PRO A 160 26.17 3.25 8.18
C PRO A 160 25.10 2.43 8.89
N THR A 161 25.50 1.84 10.01
CA THR A 161 24.60 1.22 11.00
C THR A 161 24.95 1.79 12.37
N LEU A 162 23.96 2.14 13.16
CA LEU A 162 24.12 2.57 14.54
C LEU A 162 23.74 1.42 15.47
N HIS A 163 24.73 0.80 16.11
CA HIS A 163 24.49 -0.15 17.19
C HIS A 163 24.05 0.63 18.42
N LEU A 164 22.77 0.52 18.75
CA LEU A 164 22.11 1.35 19.74
C LEU A 164 22.69 1.15 21.15
N GLY A 165 22.88 2.23 21.86
CA GLY A 165 23.39 2.25 23.25
C GLY A 165 22.28 2.20 24.30
N ARG A 166 21.03 2.41 23.91
CA ARG A 166 19.86 2.36 24.79
C ARG A 166 18.58 2.07 24.00
N ALA A 167 17.52 1.71 24.74
CA ALA A 167 16.20 1.54 24.18
C ALA A 167 15.67 2.85 23.57
N LEU A 168 14.94 2.73 22.47
CA LEU A 168 14.29 3.85 21.80
C LEU A 168 13.11 4.36 22.63
N LYS A 169 12.99 5.68 22.73
CA LYS A 169 11.81 6.35 23.25
C LYS A 169 10.91 6.69 22.07
N LEU A 170 9.85 5.92 21.91
CA LEU A 170 8.90 6.13 20.80
C LEU A 170 7.88 7.22 21.17
N PRO A 171 7.53 8.09 20.24
CA PRO A 171 6.40 9.00 20.42
C PRO A 171 5.08 8.22 20.48
N PRO A 172 4.00 8.81 20.97
CA PRO A 172 2.67 8.23 20.85
C PRO A 172 2.34 7.93 19.39
N LEU A 173 1.77 6.73 19.14
CA LEU A 173 1.33 6.34 17.82
C LEU A 173 0.22 7.29 17.34
N GLN A 174 0.44 7.95 16.21
CA GLN A 174 -0.53 8.81 15.56
C GLN A 174 -0.94 8.19 14.23
N ARG A 175 -2.24 8.07 14.03
CA ARG A 175 -2.86 7.52 12.82
C ARG A 175 -3.84 8.54 12.26
N PRO A 176 -3.79 8.85 10.95
CA PRO A 176 -4.67 9.85 10.36
C PRO A 176 -6.11 9.33 10.26
N GLU A 177 -7.06 10.21 10.48
CA GLU A 177 -8.46 9.92 10.15
C GLU A 177 -8.65 9.81 8.63
N ALA A 178 -9.76 9.18 8.22
CA ALA A 178 -10.12 9.10 6.81
C ALA A 178 -10.30 10.51 6.22
N PRO A 179 -9.71 10.79 5.04
CA PRO A 179 -9.73 12.12 4.46
C PRO A 179 -11.16 12.53 4.04
N GLN A 180 -11.43 13.81 4.19
CA GLN A 180 -12.63 14.40 3.64
C GLN A 180 -12.26 15.31 2.46
N VAL A 181 -12.84 15.06 1.29
CA VAL A 181 -12.66 15.91 0.11
C VAL A 181 -13.96 16.63 -0.20
N GLN A 182 -13.84 17.86 -0.73
CA GLN A 182 -14.99 18.61 -1.24
C GLN A 182 -15.44 18.03 -2.58
N GLY A 183 -16.73 18.20 -2.91
CA GLY A 183 -17.31 17.73 -4.17
C GLY A 183 -18.56 16.88 -3.93
N ALA A 184 -19.48 16.97 -4.87
CA ALA A 184 -20.75 16.25 -4.81
C ALA A 184 -20.66 14.81 -5.37
N LEU A 185 -19.59 14.53 -6.13
CA LEU A 185 -19.24 13.22 -6.66
C LEU A 185 -17.86 12.83 -6.09
N LYS A 186 -17.74 11.66 -5.50
CA LYS A 186 -16.50 11.12 -4.93
C LYS A 186 -16.06 9.87 -5.65
N ILE A 187 -14.80 9.85 -6.09
CA ILE A 187 -14.19 8.70 -6.78
C ILE A 187 -12.93 8.29 -6.04
N ALA A 188 -12.79 7.00 -5.73
CA ALA A 188 -11.62 6.44 -5.05
C ALA A 188 -10.88 5.43 -5.93
N ALA A 189 -9.62 5.17 -5.59
CA ALA A 189 -8.90 4.00 -6.06
C ALA A 189 -8.18 3.33 -4.89
N PHE A 190 -8.11 1.99 -4.93
CA PHE A 190 -7.53 1.22 -3.86
C PHE A 190 -6.98 -0.13 -4.35
N ASN A 191 -5.68 -0.38 -4.18
CA ASN A 191 -5.08 -1.69 -4.33
C ASN A 191 -5.40 -2.53 -3.08
N LEU A 192 -5.95 -3.74 -3.25
CA LEU A 192 -6.48 -4.58 -2.17
C LEU A 192 -5.47 -5.61 -1.64
N GLU A 193 -4.23 -5.60 -2.14
CA GLU A 193 -3.18 -6.56 -1.77
C GLU A 193 -3.64 -8.03 -1.92
N ASN A 194 -3.92 -8.46 -3.16
CA ASN A 194 -4.33 -9.82 -3.50
C ASN A 194 -5.58 -10.30 -2.73
N PHE A 195 -6.72 -9.67 -2.97
CA PHE A 195 -7.98 -10.09 -2.37
C PHE A 195 -8.55 -11.32 -3.07
N PHE A 196 -8.33 -12.49 -2.45
CA PHE A 196 -8.75 -13.82 -2.90
C PHE A 196 -9.69 -14.42 -1.88
N ASN A 197 -10.83 -14.96 -2.33
CA ASN A 197 -11.88 -15.48 -1.44
C ASN A 197 -12.01 -17.01 -1.41
N GLY A 198 -11.05 -17.73 -2.02
CA GLY A 198 -11.05 -19.19 -2.12
C GLY A 198 -12.09 -19.69 -3.11
N ASP A 199 -12.98 -20.59 -2.66
CA ASP A 199 -14.07 -21.09 -3.51
C ASP A 199 -15.36 -20.22 -3.42
N GLY A 200 -15.28 -19.09 -2.73
CA GLY A 200 -16.45 -18.24 -2.46
C GLY A 200 -17.48 -18.86 -1.51
N GLN A 201 -17.22 -20.06 -0.98
CA GLN A 201 -18.09 -20.80 -0.08
C GLN A 201 -17.39 -21.18 1.24
N ARG A 202 -16.35 -20.41 1.62
CA ARG A 202 -15.55 -20.54 2.84
C ARG A 202 -14.52 -21.68 2.81
N GLY A 203 -14.28 -22.31 1.66
CA GLY A 203 -13.22 -23.29 1.39
C GLY A 203 -12.19 -22.76 0.38
N GLY A 204 -11.36 -23.67 -0.18
CA GLY A 204 -10.39 -23.32 -1.21
C GLY A 204 -9.12 -22.63 -0.71
N PHE A 205 -8.77 -22.76 0.56
CA PHE A 205 -7.53 -22.24 1.14
C PHE A 205 -6.44 -23.31 1.27
N PRO A 206 -5.12 -22.97 1.13
CA PRO A 206 -4.61 -21.63 0.80
C PRO A 206 -4.96 -21.23 -0.62
N THR A 207 -5.25 -19.93 -0.81
CA THR A 207 -5.46 -19.37 -2.13
C THR A 207 -4.14 -19.25 -2.91
N LEU A 208 -4.22 -19.01 -4.22
CA LEU A 208 -3.03 -18.85 -5.07
C LEU A 208 -2.15 -17.66 -4.62
N ARG A 209 -2.80 -16.59 -4.17
CA ARG A 209 -2.19 -15.38 -3.60
C ARG A 209 -3.05 -14.90 -2.43
N GLY A 210 -2.51 -14.00 -1.60
CA GLY A 210 -3.25 -13.43 -0.49
C GLY A 210 -3.47 -14.40 0.67
N ALA A 211 -4.70 -14.58 1.13
CA ALA A 211 -5.02 -15.33 2.32
C ALA A 211 -4.68 -16.82 2.21
N ARG A 212 -4.05 -17.38 3.25
CA ARG A 212 -3.70 -18.80 3.35
C ARG A 212 -4.77 -19.62 4.10
N THR A 213 -5.64 -18.92 4.82
CA THR A 213 -6.71 -19.50 5.62
C THR A 213 -7.98 -18.66 5.54
N LEU A 214 -9.13 -19.27 5.84
CA LEU A 214 -10.40 -18.53 5.97
C LEU A 214 -10.32 -17.41 7.02
N ALA A 215 -9.60 -17.63 8.12
CA ALA A 215 -9.42 -16.61 9.15
C ALA A 215 -8.64 -15.40 8.64
N GLU A 216 -7.55 -15.62 7.89
CA GLU A 216 -6.80 -14.54 7.23
C GLU A 216 -7.66 -13.77 6.22
N HIS A 217 -8.45 -14.47 5.40
CA HIS A 217 -9.39 -13.83 4.47
C HIS A 217 -10.43 -12.96 5.20
N GLN A 218 -11.01 -13.46 6.30
CA GLN A 218 -11.97 -12.70 7.09
C GLN A 218 -11.33 -11.46 7.74
N ALA A 219 -10.09 -11.59 8.20
CA ALA A 219 -9.31 -10.47 8.74
C ALA A 219 -9.01 -9.43 7.65
N GLN A 220 -8.56 -9.85 6.45
CA GLN A 220 -8.35 -8.96 5.32
C GLN A 220 -9.64 -8.23 4.94
N LEU A 221 -10.75 -8.95 4.78
CA LEU A 221 -12.05 -8.37 4.45
C LEU A 221 -12.48 -7.33 5.50
N SER A 222 -12.33 -7.64 6.80
CA SER A 222 -12.67 -6.71 7.88
C SER A 222 -11.87 -5.40 7.77
N LYS A 223 -10.57 -5.48 7.49
CA LYS A 223 -9.71 -4.32 7.28
C LYS A 223 -10.13 -3.51 6.04
N LEU A 224 -10.42 -4.19 4.92
CA LEU A 224 -10.88 -3.53 3.70
C LEU A 224 -12.21 -2.80 3.91
N LEU A 225 -13.16 -3.39 4.65
CA LEU A 225 -14.41 -2.70 5.01
C LEU A 225 -14.14 -1.46 5.87
N ALA A 226 -13.23 -1.56 6.83
CA ALA A 226 -12.83 -0.44 7.69
C ALA A 226 -12.12 0.68 6.90
N THR A 227 -11.53 0.36 5.74
CA THR A 227 -10.87 1.33 4.85
C THR A 227 -11.84 1.93 3.84
N ILE A 228 -12.62 1.11 3.13
CA ILE A 228 -13.48 1.58 2.03
C ILE A 228 -14.66 2.40 2.55
N THR A 229 -15.29 1.96 3.65
CA THR A 229 -16.52 2.60 4.18
C THR A 229 -16.31 4.09 4.53
N PRO A 230 -15.26 4.50 5.27
CA PRO A 230 -15.09 5.90 5.65
C PRO A 230 -14.74 6.83 4.48
N LEU A 231 -14.22 6.32 3.37
CA LEU A 231 -13.94 7.12 2.16
C LEU A 231 -15.22 7.69 1.54
N GLN A 232 -16.36 7.06 1.78
CA GLN A 232 -17.67 7.49 1.26
C GLN A 232 -17.66 7.71 -0.27
N ALA A 233 -16.88 6.91 -1.00
CA ALA A 233 -16.80 6.98 -2.44
C ALA A 233 -18.13 6.61 -3.10
N ASP A 234 -18.49 7.29 -4.20
CA ASP A 234 -19.62 6.96 -5.05
C ASP A 234 -19.22 5.89 -6.08
N VAL A 235 -17.97 5.93 -6.53
CA VAL A 235 -17.32 4.92 -7.40
C VAL A 235 -15.92 4.65 -6.86
N ALA A 236 -15.49 3.40 -6.88
CA ALA A 236 -14.11 3.03 -6.54
C ALA A 236 -13.53 2.06 -7.57
N ALA A 237 -12.35 2.40 -8.11
CA ALA A 237 -11.49 1.48 -8.84
C ALA A 237 -10.73 0.64 -7.83
N VAL A 238 -10.74 -0.68 -7.97
CA VAL A 238 -10.02 -1.60 -7.08
C VAL A 238 -9.07 -2.47 -7.89
N MET A 239 -7.87 -2.69 -7.37
CA MET A 239 -6.82 -3.50 -7.97
C MET A 239 -6.52 -4.71 -7.11
N GLU A 240 -5.90 -5.72 -7.71
CA GLU A 240 -5.53 -6.98 -7.06
C GLU A 240 -6.71 -7.80 -6.53
N LEU A 241 -7.85 -7.72 -7.23
CA LEU A 241 -8.92 -8.70 -7.08
C LEU A 241 -8.51 -10.03 -7.70
N GLU A 242 -8.95 -11.14 -7.11
CA GLU A 242 -8.90 -12.44 -7.77
C GLU A 242 -9.63 -12.38 -9.14
N ASN A 243 -9.04 -13.00 -10.15
CA ASN A 243 -9.64 -13.07 -11.49
C ASN A 243 -10.54 -14.32 -11.59
N ASP A 244 -11.60 -14.35 -10.78
CA ASP A 244 -12.55 -15.46 -10.60
C ASP A 244 -13.93 -15.18 -11.21
N GLY A 245 -14.02 -14.19 -12.14
CA GLY A 245 -15.24 -13.79 -12.82
C GLY A 245 -16.13 -12.86 -12.00
N TYR A 246 -17.44 -12.83 -12.35
CA TYR A 246 -18.42 -11.91 -11.76
C TYR A 246 -19.62 -12.62 -11.14
N GLY A 247 -19.54 -13.95 -11.01
CA GLY A 247 -20.59 -14.75 -10.40
C GLY A 247 -20.77 -14.45 -8.90
N PRO A 248 -21.83 -15.00 -8.27
CA PRO A 248 -22.15 -14.70 -6.88
C PRO A 248 -21.11 -15.20 -5.89
N GLN A 249 -20.18 -16.07 -6.29
CA GLN A 249 -19.08 -16.59 -5.50
C GLN A 249 -17.76 -15.87 -5.76
N SER A 250 -17.74 -14.88 -6.66
CA SER A 250 -16.51 -14.15 -6.99
C SER A 250 -16.07 -13.21 -5.85
N SER A 251 -14.78 -12.91 -5.85
CA SER A 251 -14.17 -12.01 -4.87
C SER A 251 -14.81 -10.61 -4.88
N ILE A 252 -15.13 -10.07 -6.06
CA ILE A 252 -15.80 -8.76 -6.16
C ILE A 252 -17.24 -8.80 -5.64
N ALA A 253 -17.96 -9.92 -5.86
CA ALA A 253 -19.29 -10.10 -5.30
C ALA A 253 -19.25 -10.23 -3.77
N ALA A 254 -18.27 -10.96 -3.23
CA ALA A 254 -18.04 -11.08 -1.81
C ALA A 254 -17.74 -9.71 -1.16
N LEU A 255 -16.86 -8.91 -1.78
CA LEU A 255 -16.53 -7.56 -1.31
C LEU A 255 -17.77 -6.64 -1.26
N THR A 256 -18.53 -6.57 -2.37
CA THR A 256 -19.72 -5.71 -2.43
C THR A 256 -20.84 -6.19 -1.51
N ALA A 257 -21.02 -7.49 -1.34
CA ALA A 257 -21.97 -8.05 -0.39
C ALA A 257 -21.59 -7.69 1.06
N ALA A 258 -20.30 -7.77 1.39
CA ALA A 258 -19.80 -7.39 2.71
C ALA A 258 -19.95 -5.88 2.98
N LEU A 259 -19.67 -5.02 2.01
CA LEU A 259 -19.91 -3.56 2.11
C LEU A 259 -21.39 -3.25 2.33
N ASN A 260 -22.29 -3.97 1.67
CA ASN A 260 -23.73 -3.84 1.88
C ASN A 260 -24.18 -4.31 3.26
N GLY A 261 -23.46 -5.26 3.86
CA GLY A 261 -23.72 -5.78 5.22
C GLY A 261 -23.20 -4.91 6.36
N VAL A 262 -22.39 -3.87 6.08
CA VAL A 262 -21.89 -2.96 7.12
C VAL A 262 -23.07 -2.22 7.78
N GLN A 263 -23.07 -2.14 9.11
CA GLN A 263 -24.09 -1.42 9.86
C GLN A 263 -24.21 0.04 9.41
N GLY A 264 -25.41 0.48 9.06
CA GLY A 264 -25.67 1.81 8.52
C GLY A 264 -25.40 1.97 7.02
N SER A 265 -25.00 0.90 6.33
CA SER A 265 -24.92 0.88 4.86
C SER A 265 -26.31 1.05 4.23
N ALA A 266 -26.38 1.80 3.12
CA ALA A 266 -27.60 1.88 2.33
C ALA A 266 -27.92 0.61 1.53
N GLY A 267 -27.01 -0.39 1.52
CA GLY A 267 -27.15 -1.63 0.76
C GLY A 267 -27.09 -1.42 -0.77
N ASP A 268 -26.48 -0.35 -1.20
CA ASP A 268 -26.49 0.15 -2.60
C ASP A 268 -25.20 -0.10 -3.37
N TRP A 269 -24.21 -0.78 -2.77
CA TRP A 269 -23.00 -1.18 -3.47
C TRP A 269 -23.28 -2.21 -4.56
N ARG A 270 -22.73 -1.98 -5.73
CA ARG A 270 -22.76 -2.85 -6.91
C ARG A 270 -21.37 -2.86 -7.52
N PHE A 271 -21.11 -3.78 -8.43
CA PHE A 271 -19.88 -3.82 -9.23
C PHE A 271 -20.21 -3.77 -10.72
N VAL A 272 -19.23 -3.36 -11.51
CA VAL A 272 -19.29 -3.40 -12.98
C VAL A 272 -18.96 -4.83 -13.41
N ASP A 273 -19.88 -5.46 -14.12
CA ASP A 273 -19.72 -6.78 -14.72
C ASP A 273 -19.28 -6.62 -16.19
N ALA A 274 -18.04 -7.00 -16.48
CA ALA A 274 -17.47 -6.94 -17.82
C ALA A 274 -17.60 -8.29 -18.58
N GLY A 275 -18.49 -9.15 -18.17
CA GLY A 275 -18.75 -10.45 -18.78
C GLY A 275 -17.76 -11.52 -18.31
N ASN A 276 -16.77 -11.85 -19.11
CA ASN A 276 -15.72 -12.78 -18.71
C ASN A 276 -14.59 -12.02 -18.00
N GLY A 277 -13.93 -12.67 -17.02
CA GLY A 277 -12.75 -12.12 -16.40
C GLY A 277 -11.70 -11.73 -17.45
N PRO A 278 -11.18 -10.49 -17.44
CA PRO A 278 -10.31 -10.03 -18.51
C PRO A 278 -8.91 -10.64 -18.38
N GLY A 279 -8.49 -11.37 -19.42
CA GLY A 279 -7.16 -11.97 -19.52
C GLY A 279 -6.93 -13.15 -18.56
N ASP A 280 -5.70 -13.70 -18.58
CA ASP A 280 -5.30 -14.91 -17.85
C ASP A 280 -4.51 -14.60 -16.56
N ASN A 281 -4.30 -13.33 -16.23
CA ASN A 281 -3.59 -12.96 -15.01
C ASN A 281 -4.44 -13.37 -13.79
N PRO A 282 -3.84 -13.98 -12.75
CA PRO A 282 -4.59 -14.41 -11.56
C PRO A 282 -5.23 -13.25 -10.79
N ILE A 283 -4.79 -12.02 -11.02
CA ILE A 283 -5.40 -10.81 -10.45
C ILE A 283 -5.87 -9.87 -11.55
N ARG A 284 -6.94 -9.15 -11.26
CA ARG A 284 -7.55 -8.17 -12.16
C ARG A 284 -7.87 -6.86 -11.46
N VAL A 285 -8.28 -5.87 -12.23
CA VAL A 285 -8.94 -4.67 -11.73
C VAL A 285 -10.45 -4.87 -11.66
N GLY A 286 -11.13 -4.03 -10.88
CA GLY A 286 -12.59 -3.96 -10.80
C GLY A 286 -13.06 -2.54 -10.54
N ILE A 287 -14.35 -2.30 -10.77
CA ILE A 287 -15.01 -1.04 -10.40
C ILE A 287 -16.23 -1.41 -9.56
N ILE A 288 -16.30 -0.85 -8.36
CA ILE A 288 -17.47 -0.91 -7.49
C ILE A 288 -18.11 0.48 -7.39
N TYR A 289 -19.42 0.54 -7.24
CA TYR A 289 -20.16 1.81 -7.22
C TYR A 289 -21.40 1.75 -6.36
N ARG A 290 -21.88 2.92 -5.94
CA ARG A 290 -23.12 3.07 -5.20
C ARG A 290 -24.28 3.40 -6.15
N SER A 291 -25.22 2.46 -6.31
CA SER A 291 -26.32 2.57 -7.28
C SER A 291 -27.32 3.70 -6.97
N THR A 292 -27.35 4.20 -5.73
CA THR A 292 -28.14 5.40 -5.38
C THR A 292 -27.41 6.71 -5.71
N ARG A 293 -26.11 6.66 -6.02
CA ARG A 293 -25.26 7.82 -6.25
C ARG A 293 -24.89 8.01 -7.72
N VAL A 294 -24.70 6.90 -8.43
CA VAL A 294 -24.39 6.88 -9.86
C VAL A 294 -25.12 5.71 -10.55
N SER A 295 -25.38 5.85 -11.83
CA SER A 295 -25.90 4.78 -12.68
C SER A 295 -24.91 4.50 -13.82
N PRO A 296 -24.57 3.23 -14.12
CA PRO A 296 -23.82 2.90 -15.32
C PRO A 296 -24.52 3.42 -16.57
N LEU A 297 -23.75 3.94 -17.52
CA LEU A 297 -24.18 4.41 -18.81
C LEU A 297 -23.52 3.55 -19.89
N GLY A 298 -24.30 2.82 -20.66
CA GLY A 298 -23.80 1.86 -21.65
C GLY A 298 -23.09 0.67 -21.01
N GLU A 299 -22.47 -0.14 -21.87
CA GLU A 299 -21.73 -1.33 -21.47
C GLU A 299 -20.30 -0.96 -21.04
N PRO A 300 -19.67 -1.74 -20.14
CA PRO A 300 -18.26 -1.58 -19.82
C PRO A 300 -17.38 -1.97 -21.00
N ALA A 301 -16.17 -1.40 -21.04
CA ALA A 301 -15.17 -1.73 -22.04
C ALA A 301 -13.86 -2.20 -21.38
N THR A 302 -13.16 -3.13 -22.03
CA THR A 302 -11.85 -3.63 -21.60
C THR A 302 -10.83 -3.44 -22.70
N LEU A 303 -9.62 -3.02 -22.33
CA LEU A 303 -8.50 -2.88 -23.26
C LEU A 303 -7.69 -4.16 -23.29
N GLN A 304 -7.92 -5.00 -24.31
CA GLN A 304 -7.20 -6.25 -24.52
C GLN A 304 -6.15 -6.13 -25.63
N GLY A 305 -5.19 -7.04 -25.63
CA GLY A 305 -4.14 -7.07 -26.64
C GLY A 305 -2.87 -6.31 -26.22
N GLY A 306 -1.78 -6.52 -26.95
CA GLY A 306 -0.50 -5.91 -26.67
C GLY A 306 0.01 -6.24 -25.27
N THR A 307 0.48 -5.22 -24.55
CA THR A 307 1.02 -5.39 -23.19
C THR A 307 -0.02 -5.87 -22.17
N PHE A 308 -1.31 -5.70 -22.43
CA PHE A 308 -2.41 -6.11 -21.56
C PHE A 308 -2.83 -7.57 -21.73
N THR A 309 -2.31 -8.25 -22.74
CA THR A 309 -2.49 -9.71 -22.87
C THR A 309 -1.47 -10.48 -22.03
N GLU A 310 -0.21 -10.01 -21.99
CA GLU A 310 0.89 -10.80 -21.47
C GLU A 310 1.37 -10.34 -20.08
N HIS A 311 1.36 -9.04 -19.80
CA HIS A 311 2.13 -8.50 -18.68
C HIS A 311 1.33 -7.59 -17.76
N SER A 312 0.71 -6.54 -18.26
CA SER A 312 -0.16 -5.63 -17.50
C SER A 312 -1.55 -6.24 -17.35
N ARG A 313 -2.28 -5.85 -16.29
CA ARG A 313 -3.67 -6.31 -16.11
C ARG A 313 -4.56 -5.50 -17.03
N VAL A 314 -5.58 -6.16 -17.58
CA VAL A 314 -6.50 -5.55 -18.54
C VAL A 314 -7.24 -4.38 -17.90
N PRO A 315 -7.15 -3.13 -18.41
CA PRO A 315 -7.92 -2.01 -17.91
C PRO A 315 -9.43 -2.20 -18.12
N LEU A 316 -10.21 -1.69 -17.17
CA LEU A 316 -11.67 -1.69 -17.21
C LEU A 316 -12.18 -0.25 -17.20
N ALA A 317 -12.97 0.12 -18.20
CA ALA A 317 -13.65 1.39 -18.31
C ALA A 317 -15.17 1.23 -18.17
N GLN A 318 -15.79 2.15 -17.40
CA GLN A 318 -17.25 2.27 -17.31
C GLN A 318 -17.63 3.75 -17.31
N ALA A 319 -18.58 4.10 -18.15
CA ALA A 319 -19.23 5.40 -18.07
C ALA A 319 -20.34 5.40 -17.03
N PHE A 320 -20.50 6.52 -16.33
CA PHE A 320 -21.53 6.71 -15.30
C PHE A 320 -22.26 8.04 -15.49
N THR A 321 -23.52 8.07 -15.08
CA THR A 321 -24.30 9.29 -14.90
C THR A 321 -24.53 9.51 -13.41
N PRO A 322 -24.23 10.72 -12.87
CA PRO A 322 -24.53 11.03 -11.47
C PRO A 322 -26.02 10.99 -11.17
N ALA A 323 -26.43 10.40 -10.05
CA ALA A 323 -27.80 10.45 -9.58
C ALA A 323 -28.21 11.91 -9.28
N GLY A 324 -29.43 12.27 -9.66
CA GLY A 324 -29.92 13.64 -9.54
C GLY A 324 -29.45 14.60 -10.63
N GLY A 325 -28.81 14.08 -11.68
CA GLY A 325 -28.36 14.84 -12.85
C GLY A 325 -26.91 15.28 -12.75
N GLY A 326 -26.35 15.69 -13.88
CA GLY A 326 -24.95 16.07 -14.05
C GLY A 326 -24.40 15.51 -15.36
N ARG A 327 -23.13 15.88 -15.66
CA ARG A 327 -22.50 15.38 -16.89
C ARG A 327 -21.98 13.94 -16.67
N PRO A 328 -22.22 13.04 -17.65
CA PRO A 328 -21.61 11.72 -17.63
C PRO A 328 -20.08 11.79 -17.54
N PHE A 329 -19.49 10.75 -16.98
CA PHE A 329 -18.03 10.63 -16.86
C PHE A 329 -17.62 9.16 -16.98
N VAL A 330 -16.37 8.92 -17.39
CA VAL A 330 -15.78 7.59 -17.52
C VAL A 330 -14.75 7.38 -16.41
N VAL A 331 -14.85 6.25 -15.72
CA VAL A 331 -13.85 5.76 -14.76
C VAL A 331 -13.10 4.62 -15.40
N VAL A 332 -11.76 4.68 -15.40
CA VAL A 332 -10.90 3.62 -15.93
C VAL A 332 -10.00 3.10 -14.82
N ALA A 333 -10.21 1.87 -14.41
CA ALA A 333 -9.37 1.16 -13.45
C ALA A 333 -8.14 0.55 -14.14
N ASN A 334 -6.95 0.81 -13.62
CA ASN A 334 -5.68 0.41 -14.20
C ASN A 334 -4.79 -0.32 -13.19
N HIS A 335 -4.03 -1.31 -13.67
CA HIS A 335 -2.98 -1.95 -12.91
C HIS A 335 -1.87 -2.41 -13.86
N PHE A 336 -0.81 -1.60 -13.99
CA PHE A 336 0.28 -1.88 -14.91
C PHE A 336 1.23 -2.96 -14.39
N LYS A 337 2.18 -3.37 -15.22
CA LYS A 337 3.17 -4.38 -14.89
C LYS A 337 4.06 -3.92 -13.73
N SER A 338 4.18 -4.77 -12.71
CA SER A 338 5.00 -4.51 -11.52
C SER A 338 6.49 -4.37 -11.85
N LYS A 339 7.24 -3.69 -10.97
CA LYS A 339 8.65 -3.32 -11.16
C LYS A 339 9.64 -4.47 -10.90
N GLY A 340 9.18 -5.63 -10.42
CA GLY A 340 10.03 -6.78 -10.09
C GLY A 340 10.72 -7.38 -11.33
N CYS A 341 11.99 -7.75 -11.22
CA CYS A 341 12.85 -8.13 -12.35
C CYS A 341 12.77 -9.61 -12.76
N ARG A 342 11.86 -10.40 -12.19
CA ARG A 342 11.68 -11.79 -12.63
C ARG A 342 11.29 -11.81 -14.10
N ASP A 343 11.99 -12.62 -14.88
CA ASP A 343 11.76 -12.86 -16.31
C ASP A 343 11.91 -11.62 -17.21
N ALA A 344 12.37 -10.51 -16.67
CA ALA A 344 12.63 -9.28 -17.44
C ALA A 344 13.91 -9.44 -18.28
N SER A 345 13.85 -9.03 -19.57
CA SER A 345 14.99 -9.11 -20.48
C SER A 345 14.94 -7.98 -21.51
N GLY A 346 16.06 -7.76 -22.20
CA GLY A 346 16.15 -6.74 -23.25
C GLY A 346 15.78 -5.34 -22.74
N ALA A 347 14.87 -4.67 -23.39
CA ALA A 347 14.40 -3.33 -23.00
C ALA A 347 13.64 -3.30 -21.66
N ASP A 348 13.13 -4.45 -21.22
CA ASP A 348 12.44 -4.59 -19.94
C ASP A 348 13.37 -4.97 -18.77
N ALA A 349 14.64 -5.32 -19.02
CA ALA A 349 15.62 -5.44 -17.96
C ALA A 349 15.88 -4.07 -17.29
N ASP A 350 16.39 -4.09 -16.05
CA ASP A 350 16.77 -2.86 -15.35
C ASP A 350 17.86 -2.09 -16.14
N GLN A 351 17.49 -0.94 -16.66
CA GLN A 351 18.39 -0.04 -17.41
C GLN A 351 19.27 0.81 -16.48
N GLN A 352 19.16 0.63 -15.15
CA GLN A 352 19.88 1.39 -14.12
C GLN A 352 19.60 2.90 -14.14
N ASP A 353 18.47 3.28 -14.68
CA ASP A 353 17.99 4.67 -14.78
C ASP A 353 17.04 5.08 -13.64
N GLY A 354 16.85 4.19 -12.67
CA GLY A 354 15.97 4.37 -11.51
C GLY A 354 14.54 3.89 -11.72
N GLN A 355 14.17 3.44 -12.93
CA GLN A 355 12.81 2.98 -13.25
C GLN A 355 12.60 1.48 -13.00
N SER A 356 13.68 0.74 -12.66
CA SER A 356 13.66 -0.70 -12.45
C SER A 356 13.19 -1.49 -13.69
N CYS A 357 12.87 -2.78 -13.54
CA CYS A 357 12.47 -3.64 -14.66
C CYS A 357 11.07 -3.34 -15.20
N TRP A 358 10.80 -3.82 -16.42
CA TRP A 358 9.51 -3.72 -17.13
C TRP A 358 9.08 -2.27 -17.46
N ASN A 359 10.03 -1.32 -17.53
CA ASN A 359 9.68 0.06 -17.85
C ASN A 359 9.20 0.21 -19.30
N ALA A 360 9.85 -0.45 -20.27
CA ALA A 360 9.41 -0.41 -21.65
C ALA A 360 7.98 -0.94 -21.83
N THR A 361 7.64 -2.05 -21.16
CA THR A 361 6.27 -2.57 -21.12
C THR A 361 5.29 -1.57 -20.50
N ARG A 362 5.62 -0.90 -19.38
CA ARG A 362 4.74 0.12 -18.77
C ARG A 362 4.56 1.34 -19.65
N VAL A 363 5.61 1.79 -20.35
CA VAL A 363 5.51 2.89 -21.33
C VAL A 363 4.60 2.51 -22.49
N ALA A 364 4.76 1.30 -23.05
CA ALA A 364 3.88 0.80 -24.10
C ALA A 364 2.41 0.68 -23.61
N SER A 365 2.20 0.25 -22.35
CA SER A 365 0.87 0.23 -21.73
C SER A 365 0.25 1.62 -21.63
N ALA A 366 1.05 2.63 -21.25
CA ALA A 366 0.61 4.02 -21.15
C ALA A 366 0.17 4.58 -22.52
N HIS A 367 0.94 4.34 -23.57
CA HIS A 367 0.57 4.75 -24.92
C HIS A 367 -0.70 4.03 -25.41
N GLN A 368 -0.76 2.71 -25.25
CA GLN A 368 -1.92 1.92 -25.66
C GLN A 368 -3.19 2.36 -24.93
N LEU A 369 -3.09 2.68 -23.64
CA LEU A 369 -4.20 3.21 -22.83
C LEU A 369 -4.64 4.59 -23.33
N ALA A 370 -3.69 5.50 -23.59
CA ALA A 370 -3.98 6.84 -24.09
C ALA A 370 -4.68 6.81 -25.45
N ASP A 371 -4.21 5.98 -26.39
CA ASP A 371 -4.79 5.80 -27.71
C ASP A 371 -6.21 5.21 -27.62
N TRP A 372 -6.39 4.21 -26.76
CA TRP A 372 -7.71 3.59 -26.54
C TRP A 372 -8.74 4.62 -26.05
N MET A 373 -8.36 5.49 -25.15
CA MET A 373 -9.24 6.52 -24.61
C MET A 373 -9.64 7.59 -25.61
N GLN A 374 -8.88 7.80 -26.70
CA GLN A 374 -9.26 8.71 -27.77
C GLN A 374 -10.43 8.19 -28.60
N GLY A 375 -10.63 6.87 -28.62
CA GLY A 375 -11.66 6.19 -29.42
C GLY A 375 -13.03 6.08 -28.74
N ASP A 376 -13.29 6.75 -27.60
CA ASP A 376 -14.51 6.56 -26.79
C ASP A 376 -14.80 5.06 -26.53
N PRO A 377 -13.99 4.40 -25.71
CA PRO A 377 -14.06 2.95 -25.54
C PRO A 377 -15.43 2.44 -25.04
N THR A 378 -16.20 3.28 -24.36
CA THR A 378 -17.52 2.92 -23.86
C THR A 378 -18.64 3.19 -24.90
N GLY A 379 -18.33 3.89 -25.99
CA GLY A 379 -19.30 4.24 -27.05
C GLY A 379 -20.44 5.12 -26.57
N THR A 380 -20.30 5.79 -25.42
CA THR A 380 -21.38 6.54 -24.77
C THR A 380 -21.37 8.03 -25.09
N GLY A 381 -20.32 8.54 -25.72
CA GLY A 381 -20.09 9.97 -25.92
C GLY A 381 -19.74 10.74 -24.64
N ALA A 382 -19.50 10.07 -23.53
CA ALA A 382 -19.04 10.70 -22.29
C ALA A 382 -17.59 11.17 -22.46
N THR A 383 -17.39 12.49 -22.40
CA THR A 383 -16.10 13.12 -22.70
C THR A 383 -15.24 13.38 -21.46
N ASP A 384 -15.82 13.39 -20.28
CA ASP A 384 -15.10 13.59 -19.02
C ASP A 384 -14.56 12.23 -18.53
N ALA A 385 -13.26 12.10 -18.30
CA ALA A 385 -12.65 10.81 -17.94
C ALA A 385 -11.56 10.93 -16.90
N VAL A 386 -11.46 9.88 -16.07
CA VAL A 386 -10.39 9.70 -15.08
C VAL A 386 -9.76 8.32 -15.21
N LEU A 387 -8.44 8.26 -15.29
CA LEU A 387 -7.63 7.06 -15.19
C LEU A 387 -7.14 6.94 -13.74
N LEU A 388 -7.46 5.85 -13.06
CA LEU A 388 -7.06 5.63 -11.67
C LEU A 388 -6.41 4.26 -11.50
N GLY A 389 -5.58 4.14 -10.48
CA GLY A 389 -5.09 2.87 -10.00
C GLY A 389 -3.59 2.80 -9.85
N ASP A 390 -3.07 1.59 -9.76
CA ASP A 390 -1.66 1.28 -9.62
C ASP A 390 -0.97 1.23 -10.99
N PHE A 391 -0.24 2.27 -11.33
CA PHE A 391 0.53 2.33 -12.57
C PHE A 391 1.92 1.70 -12.45
N ASN A 392 2.30 1.25 -11.25
CA ASN A 392 3.63 0.71 -10.95
C ASN A 392 4.78 1.59 -11.45
N ALA A 393 4.56 2.89 -11.45
CA ALA A 393 5.50 3.91 -11.91
C ALA A 393 5.41 5.14 -11.00
N TYR A 394 6.56 5.68 -10.60
CA TYR A 394 6.62 6.92 -9.83
C TYR A 394 6.35 8.14 -10.70
N ALA A 395 6.05 9.28 -10.09
CA ALA A 395 5.50 10.46 -10.77
C ALA A 395 6.32 10.98 -11.94
N MET A 396 7.65 10.86 -11.89
CA MET A 396 8.56 11.33 -12.94
C MET A 396 9.02 10.21 -13.88
N GLU A 397 8.55 8.99 -13.73
CA GLU A 397 8.88 7.87 -14.62
C GLU A 397 8.16 7.99 -15.97
N ASP A 398 8.75 7.37 -16.98
CA ASP A 398 8.32 7.51 -18.37
C ASP A 398 6.86 7.12 -18.64
N PRO A 399 6.28 6.09 -18.00
CA PRO A 399 4.86 5.77 -18.20
C PRO A 399 3.92 6.92 -17.81
N ILE A 400 4.18 7.58 -16.68
CA ILE A 400 3.37 8.72 -16.21
C ILE A 400 3.62 9.94 -17.09
N ARG A 401 4.86 10.18 -17.48
CA ARG A 401 5.22 11.27 -18.41
C ARG A 401 4.59 11.08 -19.80
N ALA A 402 4.48 9.83 -20.27
CA ALA A 402 3.79 9.52 -21.53
C ALA A 402 2.30 9.89 -21.47
N LEU A 403 1.61 9.56 -20.35
CA LEU A 403 0.23 9.96 -20.14
C LEU A 403 0.08 11.48 -20.04
N HIS A 404 0.99 12.16 -19.35
CA HIS A 404 1.01 13.63 -19.35
C HIS A 404 1.21 14.22 -20.74
N GLY A 405 2.13 13.64 -21.56
CA GLY A 405 2.33 14.02 -22.95
C GLY A 405 1.10 13.82 -23.83
N ALA A 406 0.24 12.87 -23.47
CA ALA A 406 -1.05 12.63 -24.11
C ALA A 406 -2.19 13.54 -23.60
N GLY A 407 -1.89 14.50 -22.69
CA GLY A 407 -2.85 15.50 -22.19
C GLY A 407 -3.56 15.14 -20.88
N TRP A 408 -3.19 14.03 -20.25
CA TRP A 408 -3.71 13.67 -18.92
C TRP A 408 -3.04 14.48 -17.82
N GLN A 409 -3.81 14.95 -16.85
CA GLN A 409 -3.36 15.86 -15.80
C GLN A 409 -3.44 15.18 -14.42
N ASP A 410 -2.40 15.30 -13.62
CA ASP A 410 -2.36 14.74 -12.27
C ASP A 410 -3.34 15.47 -11.34
N ALA A 411 -4.28 14.73 -10.76
CA ALA A 411 -5.31 15.26 -9.87
C ALA A 411 -4.71 15.88 -8.59
N PHE A 412 -3.64 15.29 -8.04
CA PHE A 412 -3.00 15.77 -6.83
C PHE A 412 -2.24 17.09 -7.09
N ALA A 413 -1.57 17.19 -8.23
CA ALA A 413 -0.93 18.44 -8.65
C ALA A 413 -1.97 19.56 -8.86
N LEU A 414 -3.10 19.26 -9.51
CA LEU A 414 -4.20 20.21 -9.69
C LEU A 414 -4.82 20.62 -8.36
N ALA A 415 -4.99 19.70 -7.43
CA ALA A 415 -5.51 19.97 -6.07
C ALA A 415 -4.45 20.60 -5.15
N ARG A 416 -3.20 20.78 -5.61
CA ARG A 416 -2.08 21.36 -4.84
C ARG A 416 -1.78 20.57 -3.56
N VAL A 417 -1.89 19.24 -3.61
CA VAL A 417 -1.46 18.39 -2.52
C VAL A 417 0.07 18.37 -2.49
N GLU A 418 0.62 18.73 -1.35
CA GLU A 418 2.08 18.76 -1.18
C GLU A 418 2.60 17.33 -0.95
N ARG A 419 3.52 16.89 -1.82
CA ARG A 419 4.24 15.61 -1.71
C ARG A 419 3.31 14.42 -1.47
N PRO A 420 2.36 14.12 -2.37
CA PRO A 420 1.51 12.96 -2.27
C PRO A 420 2.33 11.67 -2.35
N TYR A 421 1.89 10.62 -1.63
CA TYR A 421 2.49 9.28 -1.72
C TYR A 421 1.48 8.21 -1.35
N SER A 422 1.62 7.04 -1.94
CA SER A 422 0.75 5.90 -1.66
C SER A 422 1.51 4.64 -1.27
N TYR A 423 2.85 4.67 -1.34
CA TYR A 423 3.67 3.48 -1.18
C TYR A 423 5.02 3.77 -0.53
N VAL A 424 5.48 2.87 0.33
CA VAL A 424 6.82 2.92 0.94
C VAL A 424 7.55 1.62 0.64
N TYR A 425 8.70 1.71 -0.01
CA TYR A 425 9.50 0.55 -0.37
C TYR A 425 10.97 0.73 0.01
N ASN A 426 11.52 -0.22 0.79
CA ASN A 426 12.92 -0.15 1.26
C ASN A 426 13.27 1.19 1.95
N GLY A 427 12.31 1.80 2.63
CA GLY A 427 12.47 3.08 3.30
C GLY A 427 12.37 4.31 2.39
N TYR A 428 12.04 4.14 1.12
CA TYR A 428 11.77 5.23 0.19
C TYR A 428 10.27 5.42 -0.01
N THR A 429 9.82 6.65 0.13
CA THR A 429 8.42 7.08 -0.03
C THR A 429 8.18 7.53 -1.45
N GLY A 430 7.09 7.12 -2.07
CA GLY A 430 6.70 7.53 -3.41
C GLY A 430 5.26 7.13 -3.75
N ARG A 431 4.84 7.40 -4.96
CA ARG A 431 3.47 7.21 -5.40
C ARG A 431 3.43 6.26 -6.60
N LEU A 432 2.85 5.08 -6.43
CA LEU A 432 2.56 4.12 -7.49
C LEU A 432 1.11 4.23 -7.98
N ASP A 433 0.22 4.72 -7.11
CA ASP A 433 -1.19 4.92 -7.39
C ASP A 433 -1.42 6.35 -7.87
N HIS A 434 -1.98 6.50 -9.05
CA HIS A 434 -2.21 7.80 -9.67
C HIS A 434 -3.69 8.00 -10.00
N ALA A 435 -4.07 9.28 -10.10
CA ALA A 435 -5.33 9.74 -10.64
C ALA A 435 -5.06 10.80 -11.71
N LEU A 436 -5.28 10.43 -12.95
CA LEU A 436 -5.00 11.26 -14.11
C LEU A 436 -6.31 11.67 -14.79
N LEU A 437 -6.50 12.97 -14.96
CA LEU A 437 -7.74 13.57 -15.42
C LEU A 437 -7.57 14.12 -16.83
N ASN A 438 -8.53 13.89 -17.70
CA ASN A 438 -8.59 14.67 -18.93
C ASN A 438 -9.09 16.11 -18.65
N GLY A 439 -9.01 17.00 -19.64
CA GLY A 439 -9.37 18.41 -19.46
C GLY A 439 -10.81 18.66 -19.01
N GLY A 440 -11.74 17.76 -19.36
CA GLY A 440 -13.13 17.81 -18.91
C GLY A 440 -13.24 17.55 -17.41
N MET A 441 -12.69 16.44 -16.96
CA MET A 441 -12.75 16.03 -15.57
C MET A 441 -11.89 16.93 -14.66
N ALA A 442 -10.76 17.44 -15.17
CA ALA A 442 -9.88 18.38 -14.45
C ALA A 442 -10.63 19.67 -14.03
N ARG A 443 -11.51 20.19 -14.89
CA ARG A 443 -12.32 21.38 -14.54
C ARG A 443 -13.35 21.14 -13.45
N ARG A 444 -13.71 19.90 -13.18
CA ARG A 444 -14.67 19.49 -12.14
C ARG A 444 -14.01 19.19 -10.80
N LEU A 445 -12.69 19.06 -10.76
CA LEU A 445 -11.96 18.67 -9.54
C LEU A 445 -12.13 19.74 -8.45
N LYS A 446 -12.45 19.28 -7.23
CA LYS A 446 -12.60 20.09 -6.00
C LYS A 446 -11.60 19.73 -4.92
N GLY A 447 -11.03 18.54 -4.97
CA GLY A 447 -10.04 18.10 -4.01
C GLY A 447 -9.54 16.70 -4.32
N ALA A 448 -8.36 16.39 -3.80
CA ALA A 448 -7.73 15.07 -3.81
C ALA A 448 -7.06 14.83 -2.47
N ALA A 449 -7.05 13.61 -1.99
CA ALA A 449 -6.36 13.20 -0.78
C ALA A 449 -5.97 11.72 -0.85
N GLU A 450 -4.88 11.37 -0.18
CA GLU A 450 -4.51 10.00 0.15
C GLU A 450 -4.77 9.76 1.63
N TRP A 451 -5.13 8.54 1.97
CA TRP A 451 -5.27 8.15 3.36
C TRP A 451 -4.13 7.21 3.75
N HIS A 452 -3.14 7.74 4.43
CA HIS A 452 -1.98 6.97 4.85
C HIS A 452 -2.34 5.97 5.97
N ALA A 453 -3.25 5.05 5.67
CA ALA A 453 -3.66 3.97 6.56
C ALA A 453 -2.80 2.71 6.39
N ASN A 454 -2.06 2.61 5.30
CA ASN A 454 -1.40 1.39 4.85
C ASN A 454 0.11 1.54 4.66
N ALA A 455 0.56 2.39 3.74
CA ALA A 455 1.96 2.51 3.32
C ALA A 455 2.93 2.84 4.47
N ASP A 456 2.45 3.54 5.48
CA ASP A 456 3.24 3.88 6.66
C ASP A 456 3.23 2.79 7.75
N GLU A 457 2.28 1.87 7.73
CA GLU A 457 2.17 0.81 8.73
C GLU A 457 3.20 -0.29 8.48
N MET A 458 3.71 -0.89 9.55
CA MET A 458 4.60 -2.04 9.42
C MET A 458 3.85 -3.26 8.87
N ASP A 459 4.54 -4.12 8.12
CA ASP A 459 3.95 -5.33 7.52
C ASP A 459 3.29 -6.23 8.56
N ALA A 460 3.89 -6.35 9.74
CA ALA A 460 3.35 -7.12 10.86
C ALA A 460 1.96 -6.65 11.33
N SER A 461 1.53 -5.43 11.03
CA SER A 461 0.17 -4.95 11.32
C SER A 461 -0.89 -5.56 10.41
N GLY A 462 -0.49 -6.19 9.31
CA GLY A 462 -1.35 -6.81 8.31
C GLY A 462 -2.09 -8.06 8.81
N TYR A 463 -3.05 -8.52 8.01
CA TYR A 463 -3.95 -9.63 8.36
C TYR A 463 -3.25 -10.99 8.49
N GLN A 464 -2.06 -11.16 7.88
CA GLN A 464 -1.30 -12.42 7.92
C GLN A 464 -0.42 -12.58 9.16
N GLN A 465 -0.29 -11.54 9.98
CA GLN A 465 0.59 -11.53 11.14
C GLN A 465 -0.14 -11.06 12.41
N HIS A 466 0.11 -9.86 12.89
CA HIS A 466 -0.47 -9.39 14.16
C HIS A 466 -1.92 -8.90 14.02
N ASN A 467 -2.39 -8.67 12.79
CA ASN A 467 -3.74 -8.26 12.46
C ASN A 467 -4.27 -7.13 13.37
N VAL A 468 -3.60 -5.99 13.35
CA VAL A 468 -4.03 -4.81 14.08
C VAL A 468 -5.43 -4.38 13.61
N ASP A 469 -6.37 -4.23 14.55
CA ASP A 469 -7.76 -3.89 14.24
C ASP A 469 -7.91 -2.55 13.50
N GLY A 470 -8.93 -2.46 12.67
CA GLY A 470 -9.27 -1.26 11.89
C GLY A 470 -8.63 -1.25 10.50
N PRO A 471 -8.52 -0.06 9.86
CA PRO A 471 -8.06 0.07 8.47
C PRO A 471 -6.56 -0.14 8.28
N TRP A 472 -5.79 -0.16 9.38
CA TRP A 472 -4.33 -0.09 9.38
C TRP A 472 -3.68 -1.31 8.77
N ARG A 473 -2.93 -1.12 7.70
CA ARG A 473 -2.32 -2.19 6.88
C ARG A 473 -3.39 -3.14 6.31
N SER A 474 -4.47 -2.58 5.76
CA SER A 474 -5.44 -3.35 4.98
C SER A 474 -4.90 -3.71 3.59
N SER A 475 -3.83 -3.07 3.17
CA SER A 475 -3.04 -3.24 1.95
C SER A 475 -1.62 -2.69 2.19
N ASP A 476 -0.72 -2.84 1.24
CA ASP A 476 0.58 -2.17 1.18
C ASP A 476 0.51 -0.80 0.48
N HIS A 477 -0.61 -0.49 -0.18
CA HIS A 477 -0.90 0.78 -0.84
C HIS A 477 -1.92 1.60 -0.06
N ASP A 478 -1.74 2.91 -0.05
CA ASP A 478 -2.72 3.86 0.48
C ASP A 478 -3.85 4.10 -0.51
N PRO A 479 -5.13 4.13 -0.07
CA PRO A 479 -6.23 4.52 -0.94
C PRO A 479 -6.18 6.01 -1.25
N LEU A 480 -6.58 6.37 -2.45
CA LEU A 480 -6.78 7.75 -2.87
C LEU A 480 -8.27 8.09 -3.00
N LEU A 481 -8.62 9.34 -2.75
CA LEU A 481 -9.97 9.87 -2.83
C LEU A 481 -10.00 11.22 -3.55
N LEU A 482 -10.86 11.32 -4.54
CA LEU A 482 -11.07 12.54 -5.35
C LEU A 482 -12.49 13.05 -5.18
N GLY A 483 -12.67 14.35 -5.18
CA GLY A 483 -13.98 14.99 -5.17
C GLY A 483 -14.18 15.88 -6.38
N PHE A 484 -15.38 15.82 -6.96
CA PHE A 484 -15.73 16.54 -8.17
C PHE A 484 -17.10 17.23 -8.07
N ASP A 485 -17.31 18.28 -8.88
CA ASP A 485 -18.66 18.72 -9.22
C ASP A 485 -19.39 17.66 -10.08
N ARG A 486 -20.72 17.65 -10.03
CA ARG A 486 -21.56 16.74 -10.81
C ARG A 486 -21.65 17.13 -12.29
#